data_4b4c6926448e2ff6ee1b670eac5d4cef
#
_entry.id   4b4c6926448e2ff6ee1b670eac5d4cef
#
_cell.length_a   1.000
_cell.length_b   1.000
_cell.length_c   1.000
_cell.angle_alpha   90.00
_cell.angle_beta   90.00
_cell.angle_gamma   90.00
#
_symmetry.space_group_name_H-M   'P 1'
#
loop_
_entity.id
_entity.type
_entity.pdbx_description
1 polymer ?
#
loop_
_entity_poly.entity_id
_entity_poly.type
_entity_poly.pdbx_seq_one_letter_code
_entity_poly.pdbx_strand_id
1 'polypeptide(L)'
;MSKIKIKNSKQKIADILLKIGCVNINFKNKFTLTSGKKSPVYVDCRKLISFPKEREIVINEMTKLIKSKYKKKVIVAGGETAGIPYSSFISHKLNMPMIYIRKQPKGFGKGKLIEGEYKKKSTSILIEDMATDGGSKLHFINSLRKNALSVKDIYVVFFYNIYPVAKKNLNKMKINLNYLASWHDILEVSPNYISKKDQLKLEQYIASFENGK
;
A
#
# COMPACT_ATOMS: atom_id res chain seq x y z
N MET A 1 -3.71 4.87 -31.62
CA MET A 1 -2.67 4.15 -30.85
C MET A 1 -3.26 2.82 -30.39
N SER A 2 -2.60 1.69 -30.67
CA SER A 2 -3.04 0.39 -30.16
C SER A 2 -2.90 0.37 -28.64
N LYS A 3 -3.94 -0.08 -27.92
CA LYS A 3 -3.88 -0.23 -26.45
C LYS A 3 -2.82 -1.25 -26.07
N ILE A 4 -2.01 -0.91 -25.07
CA ILE A 4 -1.03 -1.85 -24.51
C ILE A 4 -1.78 -3.02 -23.88
N LYS A 5 -1.36 -4.25 -24.23
CA LYS A 5 -1.93 -5.48 -23.69
C LYS A 5 -1.39 -5.72 -22.27
N ILE A 6 -2.29 -5.92 -21.32
CA ILE A 6 -1.95 -6.29 -19.94
C ILE A 6 -1.43 -7.72 -19.90
N LYS A 7 -0.23 -7.93 -19.33
CA LYS A 7 0.51 -9.20 -19.36
C LYS A 7 0.49 -9.97 -18.03
N ASN A 8 0.32 -9.27 -16.90
CA ASN A 8 0.42 -9.87 -15.57
C ASN A 8 -0.52 -9.20 -14.55
N SER A 9 -0.59 -9.78 -13.35
CA SER A 9 -1.44 -9.28 -12.26
C SER A 9 -1.07 -7.86 -11.81
N LYS A 10 0.22 -7.50 -11.74
CA LYS A 10 0.66 -6.17 -11.31
C LYS A 10 0.23 -5.08 -12.30
N GLN A 11 0.40 -5.33 -13.61
CA GLN A 11 -0.11 -4.44 -14.65
C GLN A 11 -1.64 -4.31 -14.59
N LYS A 12 -2.36 -5.41 -14.31
CA LYS A 12 -3.82 -5.36 -14.14
C LYS A 12 -4.23 -4.46 -12.99
N ILE A 13 -3.54 -4.52 -11.84
CA ILE A 13 -3.82 -3.64 -10.71
C ILE A 13 -3.44 -2.20 -11.04
N ALA A 14 -2.30 -1.95 -11.68
CA ALA A 14 -1.88 -0.62 -12.12
C ALA A 14 -2.91 0.02 -13.07
N ASP A 15 -3.42 -0.75 -14.04
CA ASP A 15 -4.48 -0.31 -14.97
C ASP A 15 -5.77 0.06 -14.23
N ILE A 16 -6.21 -0.76 -13.27
CA ILE A 16 -7.35 -0.46 -12.42
C ILE A 16 -7.15 0.85 -11.66
N LEU A 17 -5.99 1.05 -11.03
CA LEU A 17 -5.70 2.25 -10.23
C LEU A 17 -5.70 3.52 -11.07
N LEU A 18 -5.19 3.49 -12.30
CA LEU A 18 -5.27 4.60 -13.25
C LEU A 18 -6.71 4.84 -13.70
N LYS A 19 -7.43 3.79 -14.12
CA LYS A 19 -8.80 3.86 -14.64
C LYS A 19 -9.77 4.52 -13.67
N ILE A 20 -9.69 4.20 -12.37
CA ILE A 20 -10.60 4.75 -11.35
C ILE A 20 -10.04 6.03 -10.69
N GLY A 21 -8.88 6.53 -11.15
CA GLY A 21 -8.24 7.74 -10.66
C GLY A 21 -7.69 7.63 -9.24
N CYS A 22 -7.25 6.44 -8.80
CA CYS A 22 -6.43 6.29 -7.61
C CYS A 22 -5.01 6.80 -7.84
N VAL A 23 -4.50 6.67 -9.07
CA VAL A 23 -3.23 7.26 -9.50
C VAL A 23 -3.54 8.36 -10.50
N ASN A 24 -3.09 9.57 -10.20
CA ASN A 24 -3.29 10.76 -11.01
C ASN A 24 -1.94 11.31 -11.46
N ILE A 25 -1.85 11.67 -12.74
CA ILE A 25 -0.65 12.19 -13.39
C ILE A 25 -1.03 13.49 -14.08
N ASN A 26 -0.43 14.62 -13.68
CA ASN A 26 -0.69 15.93 -14.28
C ASN A 26 0.55 16.83 -14.20
N PHE A 27 1.24 16.97 -15.33
CA PHE A 27 2.43 17.82 -15.42
C PHE A 27 2.13 19.30 -15.60
N LYS A 28 0.93 19.65 -16.08
CA LYS A 28 0.49 21.04 -16.25
C LYS A 28 0.03 21.64 -14.92
N ASN A 29 -0.88 20.97 -14.24
CA ASN A 29 -1.45 21.38 -12.96
C ASN A 29 -0.99 20.40 -11.85
N LYS A 30 0.16 20.70 -11.26
CA LYS A 30 0.76 19.84 -10.21
C LYS A 30 -0.07 19.81 -8.94
N PHE A 31 -0.14 18.66 -8.30
CA PHE A 31 -0.79 18.45 -7.00
C PHE A 31 0.03 19.05 -5.87
N THR A 32 -0.63 19.62 -4.86
CA THR A 32 0.01 20.05 -3.62
C THR A 32 -0.06 18.88 -2.62
N LEU A 33 1.10 18.35 -2.24
CA LEU A 33 1.21 17.28 -1.24
C LEU A 33 1.03 17.86 0.18
N THR A 34 0.78 16.98 1.17
CA THR A 34 0.66 17.37 2.60
C THR A 34 1.91 18.07 3.14
N SER A 35 3.08 17.83 2.54
CA SER A 35 4.33 18.53 2.84
C SER A 35 4.42 19.94 2.24
N GLY A 36 3.40 20.39 1.50
CA GLY A 36 3.41 21.65 0.73
C GLY A 36 4.14 21.56 -0.63
N LYS A 37 4.88 20.49 -0.90
CA LYS A 37 5.60 20.31 -2.17
C LYS A 37 4.65 20.09 -3.34
N LYS A 38 4.99 20.64 -4.51
CA LYS A 38 4.28 20.38 -5.77
C LYS A 38 4.78 19.09 -6.42
N SER A 39 3.84 18.22 -6.77
CA SER A 39 4.11 16.93 -7.42
C SER A 39 3.28 16.77 -8.69
N PRO A 40 3.84 16.29 -9.81
CA PRO A 40 3.06 15.97 -10.99
C PRO A 40 2.25 14.68 -10.83
N VAL A 41 2.44 13.95 -9.73
CA VAL A 41 1.75 12.69 -9.44
C VAL A 41 1.10 12.73 -8.06
N TYR A 42 -0.06 12.07 -7.94
CA TYR A 42 -0.78 11.91 -6.69
C TYR A 42 -1.42 10.53 -6.63
N VAL A 43 -1.20 9.80 -5.54
CA VAL A 43 -1.77 8.46 -5.31
C VAL A 43 -2.70 8.51 -4.11
N ASP A 44 -3.95 8.08 -4.32
CA ASP A 44 -4.96 7.91 -3.27
C ASP A 44 -5.68 6.57 -3.43
N CYS A 45 -5.10 5.53 -2.87
CA CYS A 45 -5.70 4.19 -2.89
C CYS A 45 -7.01 4.10 -2.07
N ARG A 46 -7.30 5.05 -1.17
CA ARG A 46 -8.55 5.08 -0.38
C ARG A 46 -9.78 5.19 -1.29
N LYS A 47 -9.63 5.82 -2.45
CA LYS A 47 -10.68 5.93 -3.45
C LYS A 47 -11.22 4.57 -3.91
N LEU A 48 -10.37 3.54 -3.94
CA LEU A 48 -10.74 2.17 -4.33
C LEU A 48 -11.87 1.58 -3.46
N ILE A 49 -12.01 2.04 -2.22
CA ILE A 49 -13.06 1.58 -1.29
C ILE A 49 -14.46 1.75 -1.90
N SER A 50 -14.66 2.81 -2.71
CA SER A 50 -15.94 3.16 -3.33
C SER A 50 -16.23 2.45 -4.66
N PHE A 51 -15.33 1.59 -5.15
CA PHE A 51 -15.46 0.85 -6.41
C PHE A 51 -15.57 -0.65 -6.17
N PRO A 52 -16.78 -1.20 -5.94
CA PRO A 52 -16.96 -2.59 -5.48
C PRO A 52 -16.32 -3.64 -6.39
N LYS A 53 -16.44 -3.50 -7.72
CA LYS A 53 -15.90 -4.45 -8.70
C LYS A 53 -14.36 -4.44 -8.71
N GLU A 54 -13.76 -3.26 -8.79
CA GLU A 54 -12.31 -3.06 -8.82
C GLU A 54 -11.69 -3.43 -7.47
N ARG A 55 -12.34 -3.05 -6.37
CA ARG A 55 -11.95 -3.43 -5.01
C ARG A 55 -11.92 -4.94 -4.84
N GLU A 56 -12.95 -5.64 -5.32
CA GLU A 56 -13.01 -7.11 -5.23
C GLU A 56 -11.83 -7.76 -5.96
N ILE A 57 -11.45 -7.27 -7.14
CA ILE A 57 -10.27 -7.76 -7.88
C ILE A 57 -9.00 -7.54 -7.05
N VAL A 58 -8.80 -6.34 -6.51
CA VAL A 58 -7.61 -6.00 -5.71
C VAL A 58 -7.52 -6.83 -4.43
N ILE A 59 -8.65 -6.99 -3.71
CA ILE A 59 -8.70 -7.83 -2.51
C ILE A 59 -8.44 -9.31 -2.85
N ASN A 60 -8.94 -9.81 -3.97
CA ASN A 60 -8.67 -11.17 -4.41
C ASN A 60 -7.17 -11.39 -4.67
N GLU A 61 -6.49 -10.48 -5.37
CA GLU A 61 -5.06 -10.59 -5.61
C GLU A 61 -4.25 -10.50 -4.29
N MET A 62 -4.63 -9.61 -3.38
CA MET A 62 -4.00 -9.50 -2.06
C MET A 62 -4.17 -10.79 -1.24
N THR A 63 -5.37 -11.35 -1.21
CA THR A 63 -5.64 -12.60 -0.47
C THR A 63 -4.90 -13.81 -1.05
N LYS A 64 -4.74 -13.88 -2.39
CA LYS A 64 -3.88 -14.89 -3.03
C LYS A 64 -2.43 -14.77 -2.56
N LEU A 65 -1.90 -13.54 -2.56
CA LEU A 65 -0.53 -13.26 -2.13
C LEU A 65 -0.31 -13.62 -0.66
N ILE A 66 -1.26 -13.35 0.23
CA ILE A 66 -1.21 -13.74 1.64
C ILE A 66 -1.29 -15.27 1.78
N LYS A 67 -2.24 -15.94 1.12
CA LYS A 67 -2.40 -17.41 1.17
C LYS A 67 -1.19 -18.17 0.62
N SER A 68 -0.46 -17.62 -0.34
CA SER A 68 0.75 -18.27 -0.86
C SER A 68 1.81 -18.44 0.22
N LYS A 69 1.90 -17.49 1.17
CA LYS A 69 2.88 -17.47 2.24
C LYS A 69 2.36 -18.03 3.56
N TYR A 70 1.10 -17.72 3.92
CA TYR A 70 0.51 -18.09 5.21
C TYR A 70 -0.53 -19.20 5.03
N LYS A 71 -0.14 -20.44 5.37
CA LYS A 71 -1.03 -21.62 5.32
C LYS A 71 -1.88 -21.76 6.59
N LYS A 72 -1.44 -21.16 7.70
CA LYS A 72 -2.17 -21.09 8.97
C LYS A 72 -2.77 -19.72 9.18
N LYS A 73 -3.80 -19.63 10.05
CA LYS A 73 -4.41 -18.35 10.43
C LYS A 73 -3.37 -17.43 11.10
N VAL A 74 -3.37 -16.17 10.65
CA VAL A 74 -2.59 -15.06 11.24
C VAL A 74 -3.53 -13.93 11.57
N ILE A 75 -3.10 -13.00 12.40
CA ILE A 75 -3.86 -11.79 12.71
C ILE A 75 -3.65 -10.77 11.59
N VAL A 76 -4.73 -10.30 11.00
CA VAL A 76 -4.73 -9.23 10.01
C VAL A 76 -4.82 -7.90 10.74
N ALA A 77 -3.75 -7.09 10.69
CA ALA A 77 -3.63 -5.83 11.42
C ALA A 77 -3.71 -4.64 10.45
N GLY A 78 -4.68 -3.75 10.63
CA GLY A 78 -4.82 -2.53 9.83
C GLY A 78 -4.17 -1.32 10.49
N GLY A 79 -3.40 -0.52 9.77
CA GLY A 79 -2.92 0.78 10.25
C GLY A 79 -3.99 1.86 10.11
N GLU A 80 -4.18 2.70 11.14
CA GLU A 80 -5.12 3.82 11.08
C GLU A 80 -4.60 4.87 10.07
N THR A 81 -5.43 5.33 9.12
CA THR A 81 -6.85 5.13 8.92
C THR A 81 -7.10 4.22 7.71
N ALA A 82 -6.27 4.34 6.68
CA ALA A 82 -6.50 3.71 5.38
C ALA A 82 -6.34 2.19 5.39
N GLY A 83 -5.49 1.64 6.26
CA GLY A 83 -5.32 0.19 6.41
C GLY A 83 -6.53 -0.53 7.02
N ILE A 84 -7.39 0.18 7.77
CA ILE A 84 -8.54 -0.43 8.44
C ILE A 84 -9.53 -1.06 7.46
N PRO A 85 -10.07 -0.34 6.44
CA PRO A 85 -11.00 -0.93 5.50
C PRO A 85 -10.39 -2.09 4.70
N TYR A 86 -9.12 -1.98 4.27
CA TYR A 86 -8.43 -3.05 3.56
C TYR A 86 -8.25 -4.30 4.42
N SER A 87 -7.84 -4.14 5.68
CA SER A 87 -7.72 -5.27 6.61
C SER A 87 -9.07 -5.91 6.91
N SER A 88 -10.15 -5.13 6.98
CA SER A 88 -11.51 -5.64 7.15
C SER A 88 -11.94 -6.54 5.97
N PHE A 89 -11.79 -6.08 4.74
CA PHE A 89 -12.11 -6.88 3.56
C PHE A 89 -11.27 -8.16 3.47
N ILE A 90 -9.98 -8.05 3.75
CA ILE A 90 -9.03 -9.17 3.70
C ILE A 90 -9.32 -10.20 4.79
N SER A 91 -9.51 -9.75 6.04
CA SER A 91 -9.78 -10.64 7.18
C SER A 91 -11.10 -11.39 7.00
N HIS A 92 -12.14 -10.69 6.53
CA HIS A 92 -13.43 -11.31 6.20
C HIS A 92 -13.26 -12.40 5.13
N LYS A 93 -12.60 -12.07 4.00
CA LYS A 93 -12.41 -13.01 2.89
C LYS A 93 -11.54 -14.21 3.23
N LEU A 94 -10.58 -14.03 4.14
CA LEU A 94 -9.68 -15.10 4.61
C LEU A 94 -10.22 -15.86 5.83
N ASN A 95 -11.32 -15.41 6.43
CA ASN A 95 -11.81 -15.88 7.73
C ASN A 95 -10.71 -15.90 8.80
N MET A 96 -10.00 -14.74 8.92
CA MET A 96 -8.90 -14.52 9.85
C MET A 96 -9.27 -13.47 10.90
N PRO A 97 -8.72 -13.56 12.15
CA PRO A 97 -8.93 -12.51 13.14
C PRO A 97 -8.34 -11.18 12.68
N MET A 98 -9.00 -10.08 13.06
CA MET A 98 -8.60 -8.72 12.72
C MET A 98 -8.35 -7.88 13.96
N ILE A 99 -7.33 -7.02 13.91
CA ILE A 99 -7.07 -5.92 14.83
C ILE A 99 -6.76 -4.66 14.02
N TYR A 100 -6.79 -3.47 14.64
CA TYR A 100 -6.20 -2.29 14.01
C TYR A 100 -5.36 -1.47 15.00
N ILE A 101 -4.39 -0.74 14.46
CA ILE A 101 -3.43 0.05 15.21
C ILE A 101 -3.74 1.53 15.00
N ARG A 102 -3.94 2.27 16.08
CA ARG A 102 -4.17 3.70 16.09
C ARG A 102 -2.87 4.47 15.89
N LYS A 103 -2.96 5.66 15.31
CA LYS A 103 -1.83 6.60 15.21
C LYS A 103 -1.46 7.17 16.58
N GLN A 104 -2.47 7.43 17.42
CA GLN A 104 -2.33 7.97 18.76
C GLN A 104 -3.13 7.14 19.77
N PRO A 105 -2.66 7.01 21.01
CA PRO A 105 -3.44 6.40 22.09
C PRO A 105 -4.75 7.13 22.30
N LYS A 106 -5.77 6.44 22.82
CA LYS A 106 -6.97 7.13 23.34
C LYS A 106 -6.58 8.03 24.49
N GLY A 107 -7.10 9.27 24.51
CA GLY A 107 -6.88 10.23 25.58
C GLY A 107 -7.54 9.84 26.93
N PHE A 108 -8.34 8.76 26.94
CA PHE A 108 -9.06 8.21 28.10
C PHE A 108 -9.07 6.68 28.05
N GLY A 109 -9.33 6.04 29.21
CA GLY A 109 -9.31 4.59 29.35
C GLY A 109 -7.88 4.05 29.49
N LYS A 110 -7.63 2.83 28.98
CA LYS A 110 -6.33 2.13 29.15
C LYS A 110 -5.22 2.63 28.20
N GLY A 111 -5.42 3.73 27.46
CA GLY A 111 -4.42 4.27 26.52
C GLY A 111 -3.94 3.27 25.44
N LYS A 112 -4.76 2.28 25.07
CA LYS A 112 -4.40 1.25 24.14
C LYS A 112 -4.22 1.81 22.73
N LEU A 113 -3.14 1.39 22.06
CA LEU A 113 -2.89 1.66 20.63
C LEU A 113 -3.52 0.63 19.70
N ILE A 114 -3.81 -0.58 20.20
CA ILE A 114 -4.35 -1.68 19.41
C ILE A 114 -5.78 -1.95 19.85
N GLU A 115 -6.69 -1.98 18.90
CA GLU A 115 -8.09 -2.33 19.07
C GLU A 115 -8.38 -3.71 18.53
N GLY A 116 -9.29 -4.43 19.18
CA GLY A 116 -9.58 -5.85 18.96
C GLY A 116 -8.87 -6.75 19.97
N GLU A 117 -9.21 -8.03 19.93
CA GLU A 117 -8.63 -9.04 20.84
C GLU A 117 -7.58 -9.87 20.14
N TYR A 118 -6.50 -10.18 20.85
CA TYR A 118 -5.40 -11.01 20.32
C TYR A 118 -4.66 -11.74 21.43
N LYS A 119 -4.08 -12.89 21.08
CA LYS A 119 -3.20 -13.63 21.96
C LYS A 119 -1.75 -13.15 21.77
N LYS A 120 -1.04 -12.85 22.88
CA LYS A 120 0.40 -12.53 22.83
C LYS A 120 1.19 -13.62 22.11
N LYS A 121 2.29 -13.25 21.47
CA LYS A 121 3.17 -14.12 20.65
C LYS A 121 2.51 -14.65 19.36
N SER A 122 1.27 -14.21 19.03
CA SER A 122 0.67 -14.56 17.74
C SER A 122 1.40 -13.89 16.57
N THR A 123 1.35 -14.54 15.42
CA THR A 123 1.83 -13.96 14.17
C THR A 123 0.79 -12.99 13.62
N SER A 124 1.22 -11.81 13.20
CA SER A 124 0.40 -10.80 12.54
C SER A 124 1.03 -10.35 11.22
N ILE A 125 0.19 -9.86 10.31
CA ILE A 125 0.57 -9.17 9.08
C ILE A 125 0.00 -7.76 9.11
N LEU A 126 0.77 -6.76 8.68
CA LEU A 126 0.29 -5.39 8.57
C LEU A 126 -0.29 -5.15 7.19
N ILE A 127 -1.50 -4.61 7.13
CA ILE A 127 -2.18 -4.21 5.90
C ILE A 127 -2.27 -2.68 5.85
N GLU A 128 -1.92 -2.12 4.70
CA GLU A 128 -2.02 -0.69 4.42
C GLU A 128 -2.47 -0.44 2.98
N ASP A 129 -2.89 0.76 2.67
CA ASP A 129 -3.28 1.17 1.33
C ASP A 129 -2.07 1.34 0.41
N MET A 130 -1.04 2.05 0.90
CA MET A 130 0.17 2.33 0.13
C MET A 130 1.40 2.51 1.03
N ALA A 131 2.58 2.38 0.44
CA ALA A 131 3.85 2.73 1.08
C ALA A 131 4.69 3.64 0.17
N THR A 132 5.32 4.67 0.78
CA THR A 132 6.27 5.57 0.14
C THR A 132 7.69 5.26 0.64
N ASP A 133 8.15 5.97 1.67
CA ASP A 133 9.44 5.81 2.36
C ASP A 133 9.39 4.81 3.54
N GLY A 134 8.19 4.32 3.87
CA GLY A 134 7.98 3.35 4.95
C GLY A 134 7.88 3.95 6.36
N GLY A 135 8.05 5.26 6.56
CA GLY A 135 8.11 5.88 7.89
C GLY A 135 6.89 5.59 8.76
N SER A 136 5.67 5.84 8.27
CA SER A 136 4.43 5.56 9.03
C SER A 136 4.24 4.07 9.35
N LYS A 137 4.73 3.17 8.47
CA LYS A 137 4.63 1.71 8.65
C LYS A 137 5.52 1.24 9.81
N LEU A 138 6.67 1.89 10.01
CA LEU A 138 7.57 1.58 11.14
C LEU A 138 6.89 1.83 12.49
N HIS A 139 6.08 2.88 12.60
CA HIS A 139 5.30 3.14 13.82
C HIS A 139 4.34 1.99 14.15
N PHE A 140 3.56 1.52 13.17
CA PHE A 140 2.63 0.42 13.36
C PHE A 140 3.33 -0.91 13.68
N ILE A 141 4.45 -1.21 12.99
CA ILE A 141 5.26 -2.41 13.28
C ILE A 141 5.78 -2.37 14.71
N ASN A 142 6.35 -1.24 15.14
CA ASN A 142 6.85 -1.08 16.50
C ASN A 142 5.73 -1.24 17.53
N SER A 143 4.54 -0.71 17.26
CA SER A 143 3.37 -0.87 18.13
C SER A 143 2.95 -2.33 18.25
N LEU A 144 2.90 -3.08 17.14
CA LEU A 144 2.61 -4.53 17.17
C LEU A 144 3.65 -5.29 18.01
N ARG A 145 4.94 -5.05 17.78
CA ARG A 145 6.03 -5.72 18.49
C ARG A 145 6.08 -5.38 19.99
N LYS A 146 5.85 -4.11 20.36
CA LYS A 146 5.73 -3.69 21.77
C LYS A 146 4.59 -4.39 22.49
N ASN A 147 3.55 -4.79 21.77
CA ASN A 147 2.41 -5.53 22.28
C ASN A 147 2.56 -7.07 22.12
N ALA A 148 3.80 -7.53 22.00
CA ALA A 148 4.17 -8.94 21.91
C ALA A 148 3.55 -9.68 20.71
N LEU A 149 3.28 -9.00 19.60
CA LEU A 149 2.90 -9.62 18.33
C LEU A 149 4.13 -9.79 17.42
N SER A 150 4.24 -10.94 16.77
CA SER A 150 5.26 -11.18 15.75
C SER A 150 4.79 -10.63 14.41
N VAL A 151 5.53 -9.71 13.82
CA VAL A 151 5.24 -9.16 12.49
C VAL A 151 6.50 -9.18 11.63
N LYS A 152 6.38 -9.80 10.44
CA LYS A 152 7.47 -9.94 9.45
C LYS A 152 7.08 -9.42 8.07
N ASP A 153 5.79 -9.24 7.82
CA ASP A 153 5.27 -8.87 6.49
C ASP A 153 4.30 -7.70 6.56
N ILE A 154 4.47 -6.81 5.60
CA ILE A 154 3.52 -5.75 5.26
C ILE A 154 2.95 -6.06 3.88
N TYR A 155 1.66 -5.81 3.69
CA TYR A 155 0.98 -5.90 2.41
C TYR A 155 0.33 -4.55 2.09
N VAL A 156 0.61 -4.02 0.90
CA VAL A 156 0.06 -2.75 0.43
C VAL A 156 -0.51 -2.90 -0.98
N VAL A 157 -1.50 -2.10 -1.32
CA VAL A 157 -2.02 -2.05 -2.69
C VAL A 157 -0.97 -1.44 -3.61
N PHE A 158 -0.39 -0.31 -3.21
CA PHE A 158 0.58 0.41 -4.01
C PHE A 158 1.88 0.70 -3.25
N PHE A 159 3.02 0.41 -3.86
CA PHE A 159 4.33 0.79 -3.35
C PHE A 159 5.02 1.74 -4.32
N TYR A 160 5.48 2.89 -3.82
CA TYR A 160 6.19 3.84 -4.67
C TYR A 160 7.44 3.22 -5.30
N ASN A 161 8.22 2.44 -4.53
CA ASN A 161 9.42 1.71 -5.00
C ASN A 161 10.46 2.57 -5.74
N ILE A 162 10.48 3.87 -5.47
CA ILE A 162 11.41 4.85 -6.05
C ILE A 162 12.30 5.51 -5.01
N TYR A 163 12.03 5.27 -3.72
CA TYR A 163 12.83 5.81 -2.61
C TYR A 163 13.75 4.74 -2.04
N PRO A 164 15.09 4.83 -2.23
CA PRO A 164 16.05 3.86 -1.68
C PRO A 164 15.96 3.70 -0.17
N VAL A 165 15.61 4.79 0.55
CA VAL A 165 15.45 4.79 2.01
C VAL A 165 14.37 3.82 2.49
N ALA A 166 13.32 3.58 1.71
CA ALA A 166 12.25 2.65 2.09
C ALA A 166 12.77 1.22 2.26
N LYS A 167 13.52 0.74 1.29
CA LYS A 167 14.14 -0.60 1.35
C LYS A 167 15.12 -0.71 2.52
N LYS A 168 15.97 0.33 2.73
CA LYS A 168 16.92 0.37 3.85
C LYS A 168 16.22 0.27 5.20
N ASN A 169 15.15 1.04 5.41
CA ASN A 169 14.39 1.04 6.67
C ASN A 169 13.72 -0.31 6.94
N LEU A 170 13.07 -0.88 5.93
CA LEU A 170 12.40 -2.18 6.05
C LEU A 170 13.37 -3.32 6.32
N ASN A 171 14.51 -3.34 5.61
CA ASN A 171 15.57 -4.33 5.82
C ASN A 171 16.16 -4.26 7.23
N LYS A 172 16.43 -3.04 7.74
CA LYS A 172 16.92 -2.82 9.11
C LYS A 172 15.96 -3.41 10.15
N MET A 173 14.66 -3.38 9.88
CA MET A 173 13.64 -3.95 10.76
C MET A 173 13.33 -5.42 10.47
N LYS A 174 13.96 -6.05 9.48
CA LYS A 174 13.68 -7.41 9.02
C LYS A 174 12.20 -7.59 8.65
N ILE A 175 11.68 -6.68 7.82
CA ILE A 175 10.31 -6.64 7.33
C ILE A 175 10.31 -6.84 5.82
N ASN A 176 9.47 -7.76 5.33
CA ASN A 176 9.20 -7.92 3.92
C ASN A 176 8.00 -7.05 3.52
N LEU A 177 8.17 -6.24 2.50
CA LEU A 177 7.10 -5.46 1.89
C LEU A 177 6.57 -6.20 0.65
N ASN A 178 5.30 -6.54 0.67
CA ASN A 178 4.56 -7.18 -0.41
C ASN A 178 3.57 -6.16 -1.00
N TYR A 179 3.52 -6.03 -2.33
CA TYR A 179 2.70 -5.02 -3.00
C TYR A 179 2.09 -5.54 -4.29
N LEU A 180 0.95 -4.97 -4.67
CA LEU A 180 0.20 -5.36 -5.86
C LEU A 180 0.57 -4.54 -7.10
N ALA A 181 0.97 -3.27 -6.92
CA ALA A 181 1.44 -2.41 -8.00
C ALA A 181 2.47 -1.40 -7.50
N SER A 182 3.31 -0.89 -8.39
CA SER A 182 4.33 0.13 -8.15
C SER A 182 4.34 1.16 -9.29
N TRP A 183 5.20 2.20 -9.19
CA TRP A 183 5.40 3.16 -10.28
C TRP A 183 5.93 2.49 -11.55
N HIS A 184 6.74 1.44 -11.45
CA HIS A 184 7.21 0.70 -12.64
C HIS A 184 6.03 0.04 -13.37
N ASP A 185 5.10 -0.56 -12.63
CA ASP A 185 3.90 -1.17 -13.22
C ASP A 185 2.97 -0.10 -13.82
N ILE A 186 2.88 1.10 -13.20
CA ILE A 186 2.16 2.25 -13.75
C ILE A 186 2.79 2.72 -15.07
N LEU A 187 4.11 2.84 -15.15
CA LEU A 187 4.81 3.24 -16.39
C LEU A 187 4.46 2.32 -17.54
N GLU A 188 4.43 1.00 -17.32
CA GLU A 188 4.14 0.01 -18.35
C GLU A 188 2.74 0.15 -18.95
N VAL A 189 1.73 0.58 -18.17
CA VAL A 189 0.33 0.72 -18.63
C VAL A 189 -0.07 2.16 -18.93
N SER A 190 0.71 3.13 -18.49
CA SER A 190 0.44 4.57 -18.62
C SER A 190 0.19 5.07 -20.05
N PRO A 191 0.80 4.48 -21.13
CA PRO A 191 0.49 4.89 -22.50
C PRO A 191 -0.98 4.74 -22.91
N ASN A 192 -1.77 3.97 -22.16
CA ASN A 192 -3.21 3.87 -22.37
C ASN A 192 -3.98 5.10 -21.83
N TYR A 193 -3.33 5.95 -21.02
CA TYR A 193 -3.96 7.02 -20.22
C TYR A 193 -3.37 8.41 -20.43
N ILE A 194 -2.09 8.50 -20.80
CA ILE A 194 -1.38 9.78 -20.98
C ILE A 194 -0.67 9.85 -22.34
N SER A 195 -0.34 11.07 -22.78
CA SER A 195 0.40 11.31 -24.00
C SER A 195 1.84 10.75 -23.92
N LYS A 196 2.45 10.42 -25.08
CA LYS A 196 3.87 10.02 -25.15
C LYS A 196 4.80 11.06 -24.52
N LYS A 197 4.49 12.36 -24.66
CA LYS A 197 5.25 13.45 -24.04
C LYS A 197 5.18 13.38 -22.51
N ASP A 198 4.00 13.12 -21.94
CA ASP A 198 3.84 13.04 -20.49
C ASP A 198 4.36 11.72 -19.92
N GLN A 199 4.37 10.64 -20.71
CA GLN A 199 5.04 9.40 -20.35
C GLN A 199 6.54 9.61 -20.16
N LEU A 200 7.23 10.25 -21.11
CA LEU A 200 8.66 10.57 -20.99
C LEU A 200 8.97 11.41 -19.75
N LYS A 201 8.11 12.41 -19.45
CA LYS A 201 8.25 13.21 -18.23
C LYS A 201 8.05 12.38 -16.96
N LEU A 202 7.12 11.42 -16.97
CA LEU A 202 6.89 10.51 -15.84
C LEU A 202 8.09 9.60 -15.60
N GLU A 203 8.67 9.04 -16.66
CA GLU A 203 9.90 8.25 -16.59
C GLU A 203 11.06 9.06 -15.99
N GLN A 204 11.29 10.28 -16.47
CA GLN A 204 12.30 11.20 -15.93
C GLN A 204 12.04 11.55 -14.45
N TYR A 205 10.77 11.82 -14.10
CA TYR A 205 10.38 12.13 -12.73
C TYR A 205 10.67 10.97 -11.78
N ILE A 206 10.34 9.73 -12.17
CA ILE A 206 10.62 8.53 -11.36
C ILE A 206 12.13 8.31 -11.23
N ALA A 207 12.87 8.34 -12.33
CA ALA A 207 14.31 8.16 -12.36
C ALA A 207 15.07 9.18 -11.49
N SER A 208 14.54 10.41 -11.33
CA SER A 208 15.15 11.44 -10.47
C SER A 208 15.23 11.03 -9.00
N PHE A 209 14.29 10.24 -8.50
CA PHE A 209 14.32 9.73 -7.11
C PHE A 209 15.22 8.51 -6.95
N GLU A 210 15.32 7.65 -7.96
CA GLU A 210 16.17 6.46 -7.91
C GLU A 210 17.65 6.81 -7.93
N ASN A 211 18.01 7.91 -8.62
CA ASN A 211 19.37 8.42 -8.72
C ASN A 211 19.77 9.37 -7.57
N GLY A 212 18.94 9.52 -6.54
CA GLY A 212 19.30 10.28 -5.34
C GLY A 212 19.40 11.79 -5.53
N LYS A 213 18.69 12.37 -6.51
CA LYS A 213 18.59 13.83 -6.73
C LYS A 213 17.39 14.44 -6.02
#